data_e481a6b4b985ea3d68e9d4ff104e54f8
#
_entry.id   e481a6b4b985ea3d68e9d4ff104e54f8
#
_cell.length_a   1.000
_cell.length_b   1.000
_cell.length_c   1.000
_cell.angle_alpha   90.00
_cell.angle_beta   90.00
_cell.angle_gamma   90.00
#
_symmetry.space_group_name_H-M   'P 1'
#
loop_
_entity.id
_entity.type
_entity.pdbx_description
1 polymer ?
#
loop_
_entity_poly.entity_id
_entity_poly.type
_entity_poly.pdbx_seq_one_letter_code
_entity_poly.pdbx_strand_id
1 'polypeptide(L)'
;TLLASSAASDVYKRQAFTFRKGAVFTQILLADEINRATPRTQSALLECMEERQVTADGVTYPLEEPFFVIATQNPVEMQGTFPLPEAQLDRFLLCLSLGYPEKEQELALLSRPAAVPESKPVATAAQLLAARQELAQVTVSAAVQEYLVELAHASREHRGIQLGLSTRGMLSLLEVSRAAAAMHGRTYVTPDDIKWIAA
;
A
#
# COMPACT_ATOMS: atom_id res chain seq x y z
N THR A 1 10.72 58.41 -3.13
CA THR A 1 10.54 57.23 -2.19
C THR A 1 9.25 56.46 -2.46
N LEU A 2 8.27 56.98 -3.21
CA LEU A 2 6.98 56.32 -3.51
C LEU A 2 7.06 55.44 -4.75
N LEU A 3 8.04 55.59 -5.63
CA LEU A 3 8.20 54.77 -6.84
C LEU A 3 8.90 53.41 -6.57
N ALA A 4 9.67 53.26 -5.47
CA ALA A 4 10.32 52.01 -5.14
C ALA A 4 9.35 50.96 -4.55
N SER A 5 8.23 51.40 -3.97
CA SER A 5 7.21 50.51 -3.34
C SER A 5 6.34 49.79 -4.38
N SER A 6 6.07 50.43 -5.51
CA SER A 6 5.23 49.82 -6.57
C SER A 6 5.97 48.75 -7.36
N ALA A 7 7.27 48.95 -7.61
CA ALA A 7 8.11 47.98 -8.32
C ALA A 7 8.37 46.72 -7.50
N ALA A 8 8.53 46.85 -6.16
CA ALA A 8 8.66 45.69 -5.26
C ALA A 8 7.38 44.89 -5.18
N SER A 9 6.20 45.55 -5.21
CA SER A 9 4.90 44.87 -5.20
C SER A 9 4.62 44.12 -6.52
N ASP A 10 5.10 44.66 -7.67
CA ASP A 10 4.94 44.00 -8.98
C ASP A 10 5.86 42.78 -9.17
N VAL A 11 7.06 42.81 -8.56
CA VAL A 11 7.97 41.65 -8.57
C VAL A 11 7.39 40.47 -7.73
N TYR A 12 6.76 40.75 -6.60
CA TYR A 12 6.10 39.71 -5.79
C TYR A 12 4.87 39.11 -6.48
N LYS A 13 4.16 39.86 -7.31
CA LYS A 13 2.99 39.40 -8.07
C LYS A 13 3.31 38.49 -9.26
N ARG A 14 4.58 38.41 -9.68
CA ARG A 14 5.03 37.58 -10.81
C ARG A 14 5.67 36.25 -10.43
N GLN A 15 5.75 35.89 -9.16
CA GLN A 15 6.18 34.56 -8.74
C GLN A 15 4.98 33.59 -8.88
N ALA A 16 4.81 33.00 -10.06
CA ALA A 16 3.89 31.89 -10.23
C ALA A 16 4.53 30.64 -9.60
N PHE A 17 3.87 30.06 -8.61
CA PHE A 17 4.23 28.73 -8.13
C PHE A 17 3.98 27.72 -9.25
N THR A 18 5.02 27.00 -9.63
CA THR A 18 4.92 25.91 -10.61
C THR A 18 4.90 24.59 -9.86
N PHE A 19 3.85 23.80 -10.06
CA PHE A 19 3.78 22.45 -9.51
C PHE A 19 4.86 21.57 -10.15
N ARG A 20 5.66 20.89 -9.33
CA ARG A 20 6.64 19.90 -9.78
C ARG A 20 6.20 18.54 -9.25
N LYS A 21 6.04 17.56 -10.14
CA LYS A 21 5.74 16.18 -9.77
C LYS A 21 6.83 15.65 -8.84
N GLY A 22 6.42 15.21 -7.64
CA GLY A 22 7.29 14.57 -6.64
C GLY A 22 7.37 13.06 -6.83
N ALA A 23 8.03 12.36 -5.89
CA ALA A 23 8.27 10.91 -5.93
C ALA A 23 6.99 10.05 -5.98
N VAL A 24 5.84 10.58 -5.55
CA VAL A 24 4.56 9.87 -5.58
C VAL A 24 4.04 9.64 -7.01
N PHE A 25 4.52 10.42 -8.00
CA PHE A 25 4.17 10.23 -9.41
C PHE A 25 5.00 9.11 -10.03
N THR A 26 4.79 7.91 -9.55
CA THR A 26 5.43 6.66 -9.98
C THR A 26 4.41 5.53 -9.94
N GLN A 27 4.69 4.42 -10.58
CA GLN A 27 3.81 3.23 -10.55
C GLN A 27 4.04 2.38 -9.30
N ILE A 28 5.29 2.33 -8.80
CA ILE A 28 5.64 1.62 -7.57
C ILE A 28 6.36 2.60 -6.65
N LEU A 29 5.79 2.85 -5.49
CA LEU A 29 6.34 3.73 -4.47
C LEU A 29 6.78 2.91 -3.25
N LEU A 30 8.07 2.98 -2.90
CA LEU A 30 8.58 2.47 -1.64
C LEU A 30 8.61 3.61 -0.61
N ALA A 31 7.77 3.51 0.41
CA ALA A 31 7.72 4.42 1.55
C ALA A 31 8.45 3.76 2.74
N ASP A 32 9.77 3.90 2.75
CA ASP A 32 10.61 3.30 3.79
C ASP A 32 10.44 4.03 5.12
N GLU A 33 10.32 3.28 6.22
CA GLU A 33 10.13 3.78 7.58
C GLU A 33 8.99 4.83 7.70
N ILE A 34 7.80 4.51 7.18
CA ILE A 34 6.65 5.43 7.18
C ILE A 34 6.28 5.96 8.58
N ASN A 35 6.57 5.18 9.63
CA ASN A 35 6.37 5.60 11.02
C ASN A 35 7.30 6.73 11.46
N ARG A 36 8.35 7.07 10.73
CA ARG A 36 9.18 8.27 10.95
C ARG A 36 8.65 9.52 10.25
N ALA A 37 7.76 9.35 9.29
CA ALA A 37 7.11 10.48 8.64
C ALA A 37 6.12 11.18 9.59
N THR A 38 5.96 12.49 9.45
CA THR A 38 4.97 13.24 10.22
C THR A 38 3.55 12.75 9.92
N PRO A 39 2.58 12.89 10.86
CA PRO A 39 1.19 12.49 10.61
C PRO A 39 0.58 13.14 9.37
N ARG A 40 0.98 14.38 9.04
CA ARG A 40 0.54 15.07 7.83
C ARG A 40 1.05 14.36 6.55
N THR A 41 2.30 13.94 6.54
CA THR A 41 2.89 13.21 5.42
C THR A 41 2.25 11.83 5.27
N GLN A 42 2.04 11.12 6.39
CA GLN A 42 1.34 9.84 6.40
C GLN A 42 -0.08 9.97 5.82
N SER A 43 -0.84 10.97 6.28
CA SER A 43 -2.20 11.22 5.78
C SER A 43 -2.22 11.53 4.29
N ALA A 44 -1.28 12.34 3.78
CA ALA A 44 -1.18 12.65 2.37
C ALA A 44 -0.87 11.42 1.52
N LEU A 45 0.02 10.52 1.99
CA LEU A 45 0.31 9.27 1.30
C LEU A 45 -0.91 8.34 1.28
N LEU A 46 -1.60 8.20 2.42
CA LEU A 46 -2.80 7.36 2.53
C LEU A 46 -3.95 7.87 1.64
N GLU A 47 -4.08 9.20 1.50
CA GLU A 47 -5.02 9.82 0.56
C GLU A 47 -4.66 9.47 -0.88
N CYS A 48 -3.39 9.59 -1.28
CA CYS A 48 -2.92 9.20 -2.62
C CYS A 48 -3.18 7.72 -2.92
N MET A 49 -3.05 6.83 -1.91
CA MET A 49 -3.31 5.40 -2.06
C MET A 49 -4.79 5.11 -2.31
N GLU A 50 -5.68 5.84 -1.64
CA GLU A 50 -7.13 5.64 -1.73
C GLU A 50 -7.72 6.32 -2.96
N GLU A 51 -7.41 7.60 -3.16
CA GLU A 51 -8.00 8.44 -4.20
C GLU A 51 -7.31 8.29 -5.56
N ARG A 52 -6.12 7.66 -5.62
CA ARG A 52 -5.30 7.53 -6.85
C ARG A 52 -4.99 8.86 -7.52
N GLN A 53 -4.88 9.93 -6.71
CA GLN A 53 -4.61 11.28 -7.16
C GLN A 53 -3.88 12.09 -6.11
N VAL A 54 -3.31 13.22 -6.52
CA VAL A 54 -2.70 14.23 -5.66
C VAL A 54 -3.39 15.56 -5.92
N THR A 55 -3.83 16.24 -4.86
CA THR A 55 -4.38 17.59 -4.97
C THR A 55 -3.36 18.60 -4.46
N ALA A 56 -2.93 19.53 -5.31
CA ALA A 56 -2.01 20.62 -4.96
C ALA A 56 -2.54 21.94 -5.52
N ASP A 57 -2.59 22.97 -4.69
CA ASP A 57 -3.04 24.33 -5.04
C ASP A 57 -4.43 24.36 -5.75
N GLY A 58 -5.34 23.47 -5.33
CA GLY A 58 -6.68 23.35 -5.90
C GLY A 58 -6.75 22.62 -7.25
N VAL A 59 -5.62 22.08 -7.74
CA VAL A 59 -5.57 21.28 -8.95
C VAL A 59 -5.36 19.82 -8.59
N THR A 60 -6.15 18.93 -9.18
CA THR A 60 -6.06 17.49 -8.98
C THR A 60 -5.25 16.85 -10.12
N TYR A 61 -4.25 16.07 -9.73
CA TYR A 61 -3.35 15.35 -10.62
C TYR A 61 -3.57 13.84 -10.42
N PRO A 62 -4.11 13.11 -11.40
CA PRO A 62 -4.28 11.66 -11.30
C PRO A 62 -2.91 10.96 -11.31
N LEU A 63 -2.81 9.85 -10.58
CA LEU A 63 -1.66 8.96 -10.60
C LEU A 63 -1.83 7.93 -11.72
N GLU A 64 -0.71 7.52 -12.32
CA GLU A 64 -0.70 6.53 -13.40
C GLU A 64 -0.93 5.12 -12.83
N GLU A 65 -1.78 4.34 -13.49
CA GLU A 65 -1.97 2.92 -13.14
C GLU A 65 -0.93 2.00 -13.82
N PRO A 66 -0.55 0.90 -13.18
CA PRO A 66 -0.89 0.49 -11.81
C PRO A 66 -0.14 1.36 -10.78
N PHE A 67 -0.82 1.83 -9.74
CA PHE A 67 -0.18 2.50 -8.62
C PHE A 67 -0.15 1.56 -7.41
N PHE A 68 1.04 1.26 -6.92
CA PHE A 68 1.27 0.34 -5.82
C PHE A 68 2.24 0.93 -4.80
N VAL A 69 1.89 0.86 -3.53
CA VAL A 69 2.71 1.38 -2.42
C VAL A 69 3.17 0.22 -1.54
N ILE A 70 4.48 0.17 -1.32
CA ILE A 70 5.11 -0.69 -0.33
C ILE A 70 5.57 0.23 0.80
N ALA A 71 5.03 0.06 2.00
CA ALA A 71 5.47 0.80 3.16
C ALA A 71 6.17 -0.13 4.15
N THR A 72 7.28 0.32 4.72
CA THR A 72 7.96 -0.41 5.80
C THR A 72 7.79 0.32 7.13
N GLN A 73 7.80 -0.44 8.21
CA GLN A 73 7.87 0.07 9.57
C GLN A 73 8.96 -0.68 10.32
N ASN A 74 9.75 0.03 11.12
CA ASN A 74 10.66 -0.60 12.06
C ASN A 74 10.01 -0.59 13.46
N PRO A 75 9.55 -1.75 13.99
CA PRO A 75 8.84 -1.80 15.25
C PRO A 75 9.76 -1.59 16.47
N VAL A 76 11.08 -1.70 16.31
CA VAL A 76 12.05 -1.63 17.43
C VAL A 76 12.31 -0.18 17.85
N GLU A 77 12.23 0.77 16.94
CA GLU A 77 12.48 2.18 17.21
C GLU A 77 11.20 2.93 17.61
N MET A 78 11.05 3.16 18.91
CA MET A 78 9.91 3.91 19.45
C MET A 78 10.14 5.42 19.59
N GLN A 79 11.40 5.87 19.71
CA GLN A 79 11.69 7.29 19.90
C GLN A 79 11.65 8.07 18.58
N GLY A 80 10.87 9.14 18.56
CA GLY A 80 10.75 10.01 17.36
C GLY A 80 9.91 9.43 16.24
N THR A 81 9.10 8.39 16.50
CA THR A 81 8.20 7.80 15.53
C THR A 81 6.74 8.17 15.80
N PHE A 82 5.95 8.15 14.74
CA PHE A 82 4.50 8.34 14.75
C PHE A 82 3.86 7.05 14.25
N PRO A 83 3.48 6.11 15.14
CA PRO A 83 2.84 4.87 14.72
C PRO A 83 1.55 5.18 13.98
N LEU A 84 1.29 4.43 12.91
CA LEU A 84 0.02 4.54 12.19
C LEU A 84 -1.10 3.96 13.07
N PRO A 85 -2.19 4.70 13.30
CA PRO A 85 -3.39 4.14 13.91
C PRO A 85 -3.94 2.97 13.11
N GLU A 86 -4.62 2.03 13.76
CA GLU A 86 -5.20 0.84 13.12
C GLU A 86 -6.14 1.18 11.95
N ALA A 87 -6.94 2.24 12.08
CA ALA A 87 -7.81 2.73 11.00
C ALA A 87 -7.03 3.20 9.75
N GLN A 88 -5.75 3.53 9.90
CA GLN A 88 -4.86 3.88 8.80
C GLN A 88 -4.16 2.63 8.23
N LEU A 89 -3.81 1.68 9.08
CA LEU A 89 -3.27 0.38 8.67
C LEU A 89 -4.28 -0.41 7.83
N ASP A 90 -5.56 -0.30 8.12
CA ASP A 90 -6.68 -0.91 7.39
C ASP A 90 -6.79 -0.46 5.91
N ARG A 91 -6.04 0.58 5.52
CA ARG A 91 -5.93 1.02 4.11
C ARG A 91 -4.91 0.21 3.31
N PHE A 92 -4.03 -0.52 3.97
CA PHE A 92 -3.10 -1.44 3.31
C PHE A 92 -3.78 -2.77 3.03
N LEU A 93 -3.56 -3.29 1.84
CA LEU A 93 -4.16 -4.55 1.39
C LEU A 93 -3.64 -5.75 2.19
N LEU A 94 -2.35 -5.73 2.52
CA LEU A 94 -1.66 -6.79 3.27
C LEU A 94 -0.68 -6.17 4.26
N CYS A 95 -0.51 -6.85 5.40
CA CYS A 95 0.54 -6.60 6.37
C CYS A 95 1.38 -7.87 6.51
N LEU A 96 2.68 -7.75 6.31
CA LEU A 96 3.62 -8.87 6.32
C LEU A 96 4.73 -8.63 7.33
N SER A 97 5.15 -9.69 8.02
CA SER A 97 6.34 -9.68 8.86
C SER A 97 7.41 -10.56 8.24
N LEU A 98 8.61 -9.99 8.03
CA LEU A 98 9.71 -10.73 7.40
C LEU A 98 10.48 -11.61 8.41
N GLY A 99 10.45 -11.27 9.71
CA GLY A 99 11.25 -11.95 10.71
C GLY A 99 12.77 -11.82 10.45
N TYR A 100 13.54 -12.70 11.10
CA TYR A 100 14.97 -12.83 10.86
C TYR A 100 15.24 -13.95 9.86
N PRO A 101 16.34 -13.87 9.07
CA PRO A 101 16.77 -14.95 8.20
C PRO A 101 17.15 -16.21 9.01
N GLU A 102 17.03 -17.38 8.38
CA GLU A 102 17.55 -18.61 8.93
C GLU A 102 19.09 -18.59 8.99
N LYS A 103 19.69 -19.35 9.92
CA LYS A 103 21.15 -19.37 10.17
C LYS A 103 21.99 -19.56 8.90
N GLU A 104 21.54 -20.45 8.01
CA GLU A 104 22.22 -20.73 6.73
C GLU A 104 22.19 -19.51 5.81
N GLN A 105 21.10 -18.76 5.81
CA GLN A 105 20.96 -17.53 5.03
C GLN A 105 21.83 -16.42 5.61
N GLU A 106 21.93 -16.29 6.94
CA GLU A 106 22.82 -15.33 7.60
C GLU A 106 24.30 -15.65 7.28
N LEU A 107 24.70 -16.92 7.33
CA LEU A 107 26.05 -17.34 6.94
C LEU A 107 26.34 -17.00 5.47
N ALA A 108 25.38 -17.18 4.58
CA ALA A 108 25.51 -16.81 3.17
C ALA A 108 25.69 -15.29 2.97
N LEU A 109 25.04 -14.45 3.80
CA LEU A 109 25.21 -12.99 3.76
C LEU A 109 26.64 -12.56 4.06
N LEU A 110 27.33 -13.24 5.02
CA LEU A 110 28.71 -12.95 5.37
C LEU A 110 29.69 -13.28 4.22
N SER A 111 29.33 -14.20 3.34
CA SER A 111 30.13 -14.65 2.21
C SER A 111 29.69 -14.02 0.88
N ARG A 112 28.71 -13.11 0.88
CA ARG A 112 28.10 -12.55 -0.32
C ARG A 112 29.08 -11.62 -1.05
N PRO A 113 29.30 -11.80 -2.37
CA PRO A 113 30.08 -10.84 -3.15
C PRO A 113 29.38 -9.48 -3.18
N ALA A 114 30.15 -8.40 -3.20
CA ALA A 114 29.64 -7.01 -3.17
C ALA A 114 28.76 -6.64 -4.39
N ALA A 115 28.79 -7.44 -5.46
CA ALA A 115 28.00 -7.17 -6.67
C ALA A 115 26.58 -7.73 -6.52
N VAL A 116 25.59 -6.84 -6.54
CA VAL A 116 24.18 -7.23 -6.64
C VAL A 116 23.91 -7.60 -8.11
N PRO A 117 23.35 -8.79 -8.40
CA PRO A 117 23.00 -9.15 -9.77
C PRO A 117 21.97 -8.17 -10.35
N GLU A 118 22.16 -7.77 -11.59
CA GLU A 118 21.27 -6.88 -12.30
C GLU A 118 19.89 -7.56 -12.46
N SER A 119 18.83 -6.89 -11.97
CA SER A 119 17.48 -7.37 -12.10
C SER A 119 16.96 -7.13 -13.52
N LYS A 120 16.38 -8.17 -14.14
CA LYS A 120 15.71 -8.05 -15.45
C LYS A 120 14.21 -7.87 -15.28
N PRO A 121 13.56 -7.03 -16.11
CA PRO A 121 12.10 -6.92 -16.11
C PRO A 121 11.46 -8.27 -16.40
N VAL A 122 10.46 -8.67 -15.61
CA VAL A 122 9.71 -9.94 -15.75
C VAL A 122 8.29 -9.72 -16.25
N ALA A 123 7.76 -8.50 -16.14
CA ALA A 123 6.43 -8.13 -16.59
C ALA A 123 6.37 -6.64 -16.93
N THR A 124 5.40 -6.26 -17.74
CA THR A 124 5.07 -4.87 -18.07
C THR A 124 3.85 -4.41 -17.27
N ALA A 125 3.66 -3.08 -17.14
CA ALA A 125 2.46 -2.49 -16.53
C ALA A 125 1.17 -2.97 -17.21
N ALA A 126 1.17 -3.09 -18.54
CA ALA A 126 0.02 -3.58 -19.31
C ALA A 126 -0.33 -5.05 -18.96
N GLN A 127 0.67 -5.92 -18.78
CA GLN A 127 0.45 -7.30 -18.35
C GLN A 127 -0.12 -7.39 -16.95
N LEU A 128 0.36 -6.53 -16.01
CA LEU A 128 -0.19 -6.44 -14.65
C LEU A 128 -1.66 -6.00 -14.66
N LEU A 129 -2.00 -4.99 -15.45
CA LEU A 129 -3.39 -4.52 -15.57
C LEU A 129 -4.30 -5.59 -16.21
N ALA A 130 -3.81 -6.32 -17.21
CA ALA A 130 -4.55 -7.44 -17.81
C ALA A 130 -4.80 -8.56 -16.78
N ALA A 131 -3.77 -8.97 -16.03
CA ALA A 131 -3.92 -9.96 -14.96
C ALA A 131 -4.94 -9.51 -13.91
N ARG A 132 -4.94 -8.22 -13.52
CA ARG A 132 -5.93 -7.66 -12.59
C ARG A 132 -7.36 -7.76 -13.14
N GLN A 133 -7.56 -7.58 -14.43
CA GLN A 133 -8.88 -7.75 -15.07
C GLN A 133 -9.34 -9.22 -15.07
N GLU A 134 -8.42 -10.15 -15.24
CA GLU A 134 -8.72 -11.58 -15.16
C GLU A 134 -9.12 -12.00 -13.73
N LEU A 135 -8.51 -11.43 -12.70
CA LEU A 135 -8.88 -11.68 -11.29
C LEU A 135 -10.34 -11.34 -11.00
N ALA A 136 -10.90 -10.33 -11.65
CA ALA A 136 -12.31 -9.95 -11.47
C ALA A 136 -13.28 -11.06 -11.94
N GLN A 137 -12.82 -11.99 -12.78
CA GLN A 137 -13.60 -13.11 -13.29
C GLN A 137 -13.56 -14.35 -12.40
N VAL A 138 -12.67 -14.37 -11.37
CA VAL A 138 -12.63 -15.46 -10.38
C VAL A 138 -13.91 -15.45 -9.57
N THR A 139 -14.66 -16.52 -9.62
CA THR A 139 -15.98 -16.62 -9.00
C THR A 139 -15.89 -16.88 -7.50
N VAL A 140 -16.85 -16.34 -6.76
CA VAL A 140 -17.01 -16.59 -5.31
C VAL A 140 -18.44 -17.05 -5.09
N SER A 141 -18.63 -18.29 -4.64
CA SER A 141 -19.96 -18.81 -4.37
C SER A 141 -20.62 -18.15 -3.16
N ALA A 142 -21.93 -18.13 -3.10
CA ALA A 142 -22.67 -17.57 -1.96
C ALA A 142 -22.25 -18.21 -0.62
N ALA A 143 -21.99 -19.50 -0.59
CA ALA A 143 -21.52 -20.20 0.61
C ALA A 143 -20.13 -19.71 1.08
N VAL A 144 -19.22 -19.38 0.14
CA VAL A 144 -17.90 -18.82 0.49
C VAL A 144 -18.03 -17.37 0.97
N GLN A 145 -18.95 -16.59 0.39
CA GLN A 145 -19.23 -15.24 0.86
C GLN A 145 -19.81 -15.25 2.28
N GLU A 146 -20.76 -16.15 2.56
CA GLU A 146 -21.33 -16.34 3.89
C GLU A 146 -20.27 -16.75 4.91
N TYR A 147 -19.42 -17.73 4.56
CA TYR A 147 -18.29 -18.13 5.40
C TYR A 147 -17.36 -16.95 5.74
N LEU A 148 -17.05 -16.09 4.77
CA LEU A 148 -16.21 -14.90 5.01
C LEU A 148 -16.87 -13.90 5.97
N VAL A 149 -18.18 -13.68 5.82
CA VAL A 149 -18.95 -12.80 6.71
C VAL A 149 -19.00 -13.38 8.13
N GLU A 150 -19.26 -14.68 8.28
CA GLU A 150 -19.24 -15.35 9.58
C GLU A 150 -17.87 -15.28 10.25
N LEU A 151 -16.79 -15.48 9.48
CA LEU A 151 -15.43 -15.32 9.96
C LEU A 151 -15.17 -13.90 10.47
N ALA A 152 -15.59 -12.87 9.71
CA ALA A 152 -15.46 -11.48 10.12
C ALA A 152 -16.24 -11.18 11.42
N HIS A 153 -17.47 -11.69 11.56
CA HIS A 153 -18.27 -11.54 12.77
C HIS A 153 -17.61 -12.26 13.95
N ALA A 154 -17.20 -13.51 13.77
CA ALA A 154 -16.51 -14.27 14.81
C ALA A 154 -15.24 -13.58 15.30
N SER A 155 -14.47 -12.96 14.40
CA SER A 155 -13.26 -12.20 14.75
C SER A 155 -13.55 -10.98 15.65
N ARG A 156 -14.69 -10.32 15.46
CA ARG A 156 -15.11 -9.15 16.25
C ARG A 156 -15.61 -9.49 17.64
N GLU A 157 -16.12 -10.71 17.82
CA GLU A 157 -16.71 -11.19 19.07
C GLU A 157 -15.72 -12.03 19.89
N HIS A 158 -14.63 -12.49 19.30
CA HIS A 158 -13.67 -13.37 19.94
C HIS A 158 -12.83 -12.67 20.99
N ARG A 159 -12.84 -13.13 22.24
CA ARG A 159 -12.16 -12.49 23.38
C ARG A 159 -10.63 -12.43 23.26
N GLY A 160 -10.02 -13.28 22.45
CA GLY A 160 -8.58 -13.30 22.21
C GLY A 160 -8.13 -12.39 21.07
N ILE A 161 -9.05 -11.72 20.37
CA ILE A 161 -8.75 -10.80 19.27
C ILE A 161 -9.02 -9.38 19.75
N GLN A 162 -7.99 -8.56 19.79
CA GLN A 162 -8.08 -7.18 20.26
C GLN A 162 -8.88 -6.31 19.28
N LEU A 163 -8.70 -6.52 17.98
CA LEU A 163 -9.40 -5.83 16.92
C LEU A 163 -9.86 -6.85 15.87
N GLY A 164 -11.18 -7.00 15.72
CA GLY A 164 -11.75 -7.86 14.69
C GLY A 164 -11.66 -7.26 13.29
N LEU A 165 -11.86 -8.10 12.29
CA LEU A 165 -11.79 -7.73 10.87
C LEU A 165 -12.80 -6.63 10.52
N SER A 166 -12.33 -5.50 10.00
CA SER A 166 -13.20 -4.42 9.51
C SER A 166 -13.95 -4.83 8.24
N THR A 167 -14.98 -4.07 7.87
CA THR A 167 -15.67 -4.29 6.59
C THR A 167 -14.71 -4.09 5.40
N ARG A 168 -13.79 -3.12 5.48
CA ARG A 168 -12.75 -2.88 4.47
C ARG A 168 -11.79 -4.06 4.41
N GLY A 169 -11.27 -4.51 5.57
CA GLY A 169 -10.40 -5.69 5.67
C GLY A 169 -11.06 -6.96 5.13
N MET A 170 -12.37 -7.14 5.37
CA MET A 170 -13.12 -8.26 4.79
C MET A 170 -13.17 -8.21 3.26
N LEU A 171 -13.39 -7.02 2.66
CA LEU A 171 -13.35 -6.85 1.20
C LEU A 171 -11.94 -7.08 0.65
N SER A 172 -10.92 -6.56 1.32
CA SER A 172 -9.52 -6.80 0.98
C SER A 172 -9.16 -8.28 1.01
N LEU A 173 -9.59 -8.99 2.06
CA LEU A 173 -9.39 -10.44 2.19
C LEU A 173 -10.04 -11.22 1.05
N LEU A 174 -11.23 -10.82 0.62
CA LEU A 174 -11.88 -11.42 -0.54
C LEU A 174 -11.08 -11.21 -1.84
N GLU A 175 -10.61 -9.99 -2.08
CA GLU A 175 -9.82 -9.66 -3.28
C GLU A 175 -8.50 -10.43 -3.32
N VAL A 176 -7.80 -10.51 -2.19
CA VAL A 176 -6.54 -11.28 -2.11
C VAL A 176 -6.80 -12.79 -2.24
N SER A 177 -7.93 -13.29 -1.72
CA SER A 177 -8.33 -14.70 -1.90
C SER A 177 -8.61 -15.05 -3.36
N ARG A 178 -9.17 -14.11 -4.16
CA ARG A 178 -9.29 -14.30 -5.62
C ARG A 178 -7.92 -14.42 -6.29
N ALA A 179 -6.97 -13.56 -5.90
CA ALA A 179 -5.60 -13.62 -6.41
C ALA A 179 -4.93 -14.95 -6.03
N ALA A 180 -5.09 -15.41 -4.79
CA ALA A 180 -4.58 -16.71 -4.33
C ALA A 180 -5.15 -17.87 -5.15
N ALA A 181 -6.46 -17.90 -5.39
CA ALA A 181 -7.11 -18.91 -6.20
C ALA A 181 -6.56 -18.94 -7.64
N ALA A 182 -6.40 -17.75 -8.27
CA ALA A 182 -5.83 -17.63 -9.61
C ALA A 182 -4.36 -18.09 -9.65
N MET A 183 -3.54 -17.74 -8.66
CA MET A 183 -2.15 -18.21 -8.56
C MET A 183 -2.05 -19.73 -8.42
N HIS A 184 -3.07 -20.39 -7.85
CA HIS A 184 -3.21 -21.84 -7.83
C HIS A 184 -3.89 -22.43 -9.08
N GLY A 185 -4.07 -21.63 -10.15
CA GLY A 185 -4.68 -22.06 -11.40
C GLY A 185 -6.19 -22.32 -11.34
N ARG A 186 -6.89 -21.75 -10.36
CA ARG A 186 -8.34 -21.93 -10.18
C ARG A 186 -9.11 -20.68 -10.59
N THR A 187 -10.31 -20.87 -11.09
CA THR A 187 -11.26 -19.81 -11.47
C THR A 187 -12.33 -19.55 -10.41
N TYR A 188 -12.17 -20.12 -9.23
CA TYR A 188 -13.08 -19.96 -8.10
C TYR A 188 -12.31 -19.96 -6.77
N VAL A 189 -12.85 -19.24 -5.77
CA VAL A 189 -12.31 -19.15 -4.42
C VAL A 189 -12.85 -20.30 -3.56
N THR A 190 -11.99 -20.84 -2.71
CA THR A 190 -12.32 -21.82 -1.69
C THR A 190 -12.13 -21.24 -0.27
N PRO A 191 -12.73 -21.83 0.79
CA PRO A 191 -12.46 -21.41 2.16
C PRO A 191 -10.98 -21.50 2.55
N ASP A 192 -10.22 -22.41 1.93
CA ASP A 192 -8.79 -22.57 2.24
C ASP A 192 -7.95 -21.40 1.70
N ASP A 193 -8.37 -20.73 0.60
CA ASP A 193 -7.72 -19.51 0.13
C ASP A 193 -7.87 -18.39 1.15
N ILE A 194 -9.07 -18.25 1.74
CA ILE A 194 -9.37 -17.27 2.78
C ILE A 194 -8.51 -17.55 4.02
N LYS A 195 -8.43 -18.81 4.47
CA LYS A 195 -7.62 -19.21 5.63
C LYS A 195 -6.13 -18.95 5.40
N TRP A 196 -5.63 -19.27 4.21
CA TRP A 196 -4.23 -19.09 3.86
C TRP A 196 -3.79 -17.62 3.90
N ILE A 197 -4.67 -16.70 3.50
CA ILE A 197 -4.38 -15.26 3.53
C ILE A 197 -4.58 -14.67 4.94
N ALA A 198 -5.52 -15.22 5.74
CA ALA A 198 -5.83 -14.70 7.07
C ALA A 198 -4.82 -15.14 8.15
N ALA A 199 -3.93 -16.08 7.87
CA ALA A 199 -2.90 -16.61 8.78
C ALA A 199 -1.64 -15.76 8.77
#